data_cace38984dd7d8d9a8d4ab1a2909baf4
#
_entry.id   cace38984dd7d8d9a8d4ab1a2909baf4
#
_cell.length_a   1.000
_cell.length_b   1.000
_cell.length_c   1.000
_cell.angle_alpha   90.00
_cell.angle_beta   90.00
_cell.angle_gamma   90.00
#
_symmetry.space_group_name_H-M   'P 1'
#
loop_
_entity.id
_entity.type
_entity.pdbx_description
1 polymer ?
#
loop_
_entity_poly.entity_id
_entity_poly.type
_entity_poly.pdbx_seq_one_letter_code
_entity_poly.pdbx_strand_id
1 'polypeptide(L)'
;MTVDRVTQSIYFPSMEEKIPLLLTLLRDRDPTRTMVFVNTRREADRLSDALQRNGIVAEALSGDVPQRKRLRMLKDFQAGKLAVLIGTDVASRGLHVPGVSHVFNYDLPQDPEDYVHRIGRTARAGAAGDAISFGCETYAISLPEIEAFIGRKIPVSTFDHNALMSI
;
A
#
# COMPACT_ATOMS: atom_id res chain seq x y z
N MET A 1 -15.81 -2.98 11.30
CA MET A 1 -14.95 -1.89 10.82
C MET A 1 -15.64 -1.13 9.69
N THR A 2 -15.57 0.18 9.73
CA THR A 2 -16.14 1.01 8.67
C THR A 2 -15.05 1.51 7.73
N VAL A 3 -15.36 1.61 6.43
CA VAL A 3 -14.47 2.21 5.43
C VAL A 3 -14.87 3.65 5.10
N ASP A 4 -15.83 4.21 5.82
CA ASP A 4 -16.46 5.49 5.47
C ASP A 4 -15.50 6.69 5.55
N ARG A 5 -14.48 6.61 6.41
CA ARG A 5 -13.51 7.69 6.59
C ARG A 5 -12.30 7.57 5.68
N VAL A 6 -12.22 6.50 4.92
CA VAL A 6 -11.11 6.25 4.01
C VAL A 6 -11.51 6.74 2.63
N THR A 7 -10.73 7.65 2.07
CA THR A 7 -10.89 8.06 0.68
C THR A 7 -10.25 6.99 -0.19
N GLN A 8 -11.05 6.29 -0.97
CA GLN A 8 -10.61 5.17 -1.79
C GLN A 8 -10.49 5.59 -3.25
N SER A 9 -9.47 5.09 -3.93
CA SER A 9 -9.32 5.25 -5.37
C SER A 9 -8.61 4.03 -5.95
N ILE A 10 -8.79 3.82 -7.25
CA ILE A 10 -8.11 2.73 -7.95
C ILE A 10 -7.59 3.23 -9.29
N TYR A 11 -6.36 2.85 -9.62
CA TYR A 11 -5.72 3.04 -10.91
C TYR A 11 -5.56 1.70 -11.60
N PHE A 12 -5.45 1.72 -12.92
CA PHE A 12 -5.28 0.49 -13.69
C PHE A 12 -3.97 0.53 -14.49
N PRO A 13 -2.80 0.46 -13.81
CA PRO A 13 -1.53 0.37 -14.51
C PRO A 13 -1.33 -1.02 -15.08
N SER A 14 -0.50 -1.11 -16.13
CA SER A 14 0.04 -2.42 -16.52
C SER A 14 1.04 -2.89 -15.48
N MET A 15 1.45 -4.17 -15.56
CA MET A 15 2.47 -4.71 -14.65
C MET A 15 3.76 -3.87 -14.69
N GLU A 16 4.14 -3.41 -15.87
CA GLU A 16 5.37 -2.63 -16.06
C GLU A 16 5.25 -1.20 -15.52
N GLU A 17 4.05 -0.70 -15.40
CA GLU A 17 3.79 0.67 -14.95
C GLU A 17 3.63 0.80 -13.44
N LYS A 18 3.53 -0.31 -12.71
CA LYS A 18 3.21 -0.27 -11.27
C LYS A 18 4.26 0.48 -10.46
N ILE A 19 5.53 0.16 -10.63
CA ILE A 19 6.59 0.86 -9.88
C ILE A 19 6.72 2.31 -10.31
N PRO A 20 6.77 2.64 -11.61
CA PRO A 20 6.77 4.04 -12.03
C PRO A 20 5.58 4.84 -11.52
N LEU A 21 4.39 4.24 -11.51
CA LEU A 21 3.20 4.92 -11.00
C LEU A 21 3.29 5.14 -9.48
N LEU A 22 3.73 4.13 -8.74
CA LEU A 22 3.91 4.27 -7.29
C LEU A 22 4.89 5.39 -6.97
N LEU A 23 6.03 5.44 -7.66
CA LEU A 23 7.01 6.51 -7.47
C LEU A 23 6.42 7.89 -7.77
N THR A 24 5.64 7.99 -8.85
CA THR A 24 4.99 9.24 -9.24
C THR A 24 4.00 9.70 -8.18
N LEU A 25 3.17 8.79 -7.66
CA LEU A 25 2.19 9.13 -6.64
C LEU A 25 2.84 9.48 -5.31
N LEU A 26 3.93 8.81 -4.94
CA LEU A 26 4.67 9.15 -3.74
C LEU A 26 5.29 10.55 -3.83
N ARG A 27 5.82 10.91 -5.00
CA ARG A 27 6.34 12.26 -5.24
C ARG A 27 5.23 13.31 -5.17
N ASP A 28 4.12 13.06 -5.87
CA ASP A 28 3.07 14.08 -6.06
C ASP A 28 2.22 14.27 -4.81
N ARG A 29 2.00 13.21 -4.03
CA ARG A 29 1.18 13.27 -2.82
C ARG A 29 1.98 13.60 -1.57
N ASP A 30 3.30 13.46 -1.62
CA ASP A 30 4.21 13.67 -0.49
C ASP A 30 3.66 13.05 0.80
N PRO A 31 3.29 11.76 0.80
CA PRO A 31 2.69 11.12 1.96
C PRO A 31 3.71 10.91 3.05
N THR A 32 3.25 11.05 4.30
CA THR A 32 4.01 10.64 5.48
C THR A 32 3.58 9.22 5.84
N ARG A 33 4.36 8.42 6.50
CA ARG A 33 3.99 7.10 7.02
C ARG A 33 3.07 6.31 6.09
N THR A 34 3.62 5.85 4.99
CA THR A 34 2.91 5.11 3.96
C THR A 34 3.11 3.61 4.15
N MET A 35 2.00 2.86 4.13
CA MET A 35 2.05 1.39 4.04
C MET A 35 1.73 0.95 2.63
N VAL A 36 2.51 -0.01 2.12
CA VAL A 36 2.29 -0.60 0.79
C VAL A 36 2.10 -2.11 0.97
N PHE A 37 0.97 -2.60 0.49
CA PHE A 37 0.64 -4.03 0.56
C PHE A 37 0.87 -4.71 -0.77
N VAL A 38 1.53 -5.85 -0.69
CA VAL A 38 1.77 -6.76 -1.82
C VAL A 38 1.27 -8.16 -1.44
N ASN A 39 1.05 -9.01 -2.43
CA ASN A 39 0.46 -10.33 -2.17
C ASN A 39 1.49 -11.41 -1.82
N THR A 40 2.76 -11.20 -2.16
CA THR A 40 3.80 -12.19 -1.89
C THR A 40 5.01 -11.54 -1.24
N ARG A 41 5.72 -12.32 -0.42
CA ARG A 41 6.96 -11.90 0.20
C ARG A 41 8.03 -11.52 -0.83
N ARG A 42 8.10 -12.31 -1.91
CA ARG A 42 9.04 -12.04 -2.99
C ARG A 42 8.81 -10.65 -3.61
N GLU A 43 7.55 -10.30 -3.81
CA GLU A 43 7.21 -8.99 -4.36
C GLU A 43 7.51 -7.87 -3.35
N ALA A 44 7.37 -8.14 -2.04
CA ALA A 44 7.73 -7.17 -1.02
C ALA A 44 9.22 -6.83 -1.09
N ASP A 45 10.08 -7.84 -1.20
CA ASP A 45 11.53 -7.62 -1.28
C ASP A 45 11.91 -6.91 -2.57
N ARG A 46 11.31 -7.30 -3.69
CA ARG A 46 11.56 -6.68 -4.99
C ARG A 46 11.17 -5.21 -4.99
N LEU A 47 10.00 -4.89 -4.44
CA LEU A 47 9.51 -3.53 -4.38
C LEU A 47 10.36 -2.67 -3.44
N SER A 48 10.72 -3.20 -2.27
CA SER A 48 11.60 -2.50 -1.34
C SER A 48 12.92 -2.11 -2.00
N ASP A 49 13.52 -3.04 -2.71
CA ASP A 49 14.76 -2.82 -3.42
C ASP A 49 14.63 -1.73 -4.49
N ALA A 50 13.56 -1.78 -5.27
CA ALA A 50 13.30 -0.78 -6.30
C ALA A 50 13.09 0.62 -5.72
N LEU A 51 12.34 0.74 -4.62
CA LEU A 51 12.11 2.02 -3.97
C LEU A 51 13.40 2.58 -3.39
N GLN A 52 14.21 1.75 -2.74
CA GLN A 52 15.50 2.19 -2.19
C GLN A 52 16.44 2.68 -3.28
N ARG A 53 16.49 2.00 -4.42
CA ARG A 53 17.31 2.44 -5.56
C ARG A 53 16.85 3.76 -6.14
N ASN A 54 15.62 4.15 -5.89
CA ASN A 54 15.05 5.42 -6.34
C ASN A 54 14.99 6.47 -5.22
N GLY A 55 15.78 6.29 -4.17
CA GLY A 55 15.94 7.30 -3.12
C GLY A 55 14.86 7.35 -2.06
N ILE A 56 13.98 6.34 -2.01
CA ILE A 56 12.91 6.29 -1.00
C ILE A 56 13.36 5.41 0.16
N VAL A 57 13.20 5.92 1.38
CA VAL A 57 13.50 5.16 2.59
C VAL A 57 12.36 4.18 2.83
N ALA A 58 12.56 2.95 2.38
CA ALA A 58 11.55 1.89 2.42
C ALA A 58 12.17 0.61 2.98
N GLU A 59 11.39 -0.17 3.72
CA GLU A 59 11.78 -1.49 4.17
C GLU A 59 10.61 -2.46 4.05
N ALA A 60 10.93 -3.72 3.78
CA ALA A 60 9.93 -4.78 3.68
C ALA A 60 9.80 -5.51 5.01
N LEU A 61 8.56 -5.59 5.49
CA LEU A 61 8.21 -6.36 6.68
C LEU A 61 7.76 -7.76 6.22
N SER A 62 8.57 -8.77 6.52
CA SER A 62 8.26 -10.15 6.17
C SER A 62 8.32 -11.04 7.41
N GLY A 63 7.80 -12.27 7.28
CA GLY A 63 7.80 -13.23 8.38
C GLY A 63 9.18 -13.65 8.84
N ASP A 64 10.20 -13.50 7.99
CA ASP A 64 11.58 -13.88 8.30
C ASP A 64 12.35 -12.78 9.02
N VAL A 65 11.79 -11.58 9.11
CA VAL A 65 12.47 -10.47 9.78
C VAL A 65 12.52 -10.77 11.28
N PRO A 66 13.72 -10.77 11.90
CA PRO A 66 13.83 -11.00 13.33
C PRO A 66 13.02 -9.99 14.14
N GLN A 67 12.51 -10.41 15.30
CA GLN A 67 11.64 -9.56 16.11
C GLN A 67 12.29 -8.23 16.48
N ARG A 68 13.59 -8.22 16.79
CA ARG A 68 14.32 -6.99 17.11
C ARG A 68 14.27 -6.01 15.94
N LYS A 69 14.49 -6.50 14.72
CA LYS A 69 14.47 -5.67 13.53
C LYS A 69 13.06 -5.17 13.24
N ARG A 70 12.05 -6.00 13.44
CA ARG A 70 10.64 -5.58 13.26
C ARG A 70 10.28 -4.42 14.18
N LEU A 71 10.66 -4.52 15.45
CA LEU A 71 10.40 -3.46 16.41
C LEU A 71 11.11 -2.16 16.04
N ARG A 72 12.35 -2.24 15.57
CA ARG A 72 13.10 -1.08 15.10
C ARG A 72 12.43 -0.44 13.88
N MET A 73 11.99 -1.26 12.92
CA MET A 73 11.31 -0.77 11.73
C MET A 73 10.02 -0.02 12.09
N LEU A 74 9.23 -0.57 12.99
CA LEU A 74 7.99 0.06 13.44
C LEU A 74 8.27 1.37 14.18
N LYS A 75 9.30 1.39 15.02
CA LYS A 75 9.71 2.60 15.73
C LYS A 75 10.16 3.69 14.76
N ASP A 76 10.99 3.33 13.78
CA ASP A 76 11.46 4.27 12.76
C ASP A 76 10.31 4.78 11.90
N PHE A 77 9.34 3.93 11.60
CA PHE A 77 8.16 4.30 10.85
C PHE A 77 7.33 5.33 11.63
N GLN A 78 7.09 5.09 12.91
CA GLN A 78 6.37 6.03 13.77
C GLN A 78 7.10 7.35 13.92
N ALA A 79 8.43 7.32 13.98
CA ALA A 79 9.25 8.51 14.11
C ALA A 79 9.42 9.30 12.81
N GLY A 80 8.89 8.79 11.70
CA GLY A 80 9.04 9.43 10.39
C GLY A 80 10.39 9.18 9.72
N LYS A 81 11.23 8.32 10.30
CA LYS A 81 12.54 7.98 9.73
C LYS A 81 12.45 6.95 8.62
N LEU A 82 11.40 6.14 8.63
CA LEU A 82 11.08 5.16 7.61
C LEU A 82 9.80 5.62 6.93
N ALA A 83 9.91 6.08 5.68
CA ALA A 83 8.77 6.68 4.99
C ALA A 83 7.76 5.65 4.52
N VAL A 84 8.23 4.50 4.03
CA VAL A 84 7.40 3.46 3.41
C VAL A 84 7.68 2.11 4.05
N LEU A 85 6.62 1.49 4.57
CA LEU A 85 6.67 0.14 5.11
C LEU A 85 5.90 -0.78 4.16
N ILE A 86 6.58 -1.78 3.61
CA ILE A 86 6.01 -2.71 2.65
C ILE A 86 5.76 -4.03 3.35
N GLY A 87 4.60 -4.64 3.11
CA GLY A 87 4.32 -5.92 3.74
C GLY A 87 3.25 -6.71 3.04
N THR A 88 3.09 -7.94 3.50
CA THR A 88 1.99 -8.83 3.12
C THR A 88 0.97 -8.86 4.25
N ASP A 89 -0.22 -9.39 3.97
CA ASP A 89 -1.25 -9.52 5.00
C ASP A 89 -0.79 -10.39 6.17
N VAL A 90 -0.07 -11.47 5.89
CA VAL A 90 0.43 -12.37 6.93
C VAL A 90 1.45 -11.67 7.83
N ALA A 91 2.41 -10.98 7.24
CA ALA A 91 3.49 -10.32 8.00
C ALA A 91 2.98 -9.14 8.83
N SER A 92 1.91 -8.47 8.39
CA SER A 92 1.36 -7.30 9.08
C SER A 92 0.21 -7.62 10.03
N ARG A 93 -0.26 -8.88 10.04
CA ARG A 93 -1.38 -9.28 10.90
C ARG A 93 -1.00 -9.13 12.38
N GLY A 94 -1.89 -8.52 13.16
CA GLY A 94 -1.67 -8.31 14.58
C GLY A 94 -0.76 -7.14 14.92
N LEU A 95 -0.19 -6.47 13.94
CA LEU A 95 0.64 -5.29 14.19
C LEU A 95 -0.23 -4.06 14.39
N HIS A 96 0.15 -3.26 15.39
CA HIS A 96 -0.45 -1.96 15.60
C HIS A 96 0.49 -0.90 15.01
N VAL A 97 0.02 -0.22 13.97
CA VAL A 97 0.81 0.80 13.27
C VAL A 97 0.00 2.10 13.24
N PRO A 98 0.18 2.97 14.25
CA PRO A 98 -0.58 4.21 14.32
C PRO A 98 -0.06 5.25 13.32
N GLY A 99 -0.94 6.16 12.93
CA GLY A 99 -0.56 7.32 12.15
C GLY A 99 -0.27 7.07 10.68
N VAL A 100 -0.80 5.99 10.10
CA VAL A 100 -0.65 5.72 8.67
C VAL A 100 -1.48 6.73 7.88
N SER A 101 -0.83 7.54 7.04
CA SER A 101 -1.49 8.54 6.23
C SER A 101 -2.08 7.95 4.94
N HIS A 102 -1.35 7.04 4.32
CA HIS A 102 -1.71 6.44 3.04
C HIS A 102 -1.47 4.94 3.07
N VAL A 103 -2.43 4.20 2.51
CA VAL A 103 -2.28 2.77 2.24
C VAL A 103 -2.33 2.58 0.74
N PHE A 104 -1.33 1.90 0.20
CA PHE A 104 -1.32 1.50 -1.20
C PHE A 104 -1.53 -0.01 -1.28
N ASN A 105 -2.51 -0.43 -2.05
CA ASN A 105 -2.64 -1.82 -2.47
C ASN A 105 -1.93 -1.95 -3.81
N TYR A 106 -0.61 -2.11 -3.74
CA TYR A 106 0.22 -2.32 -4.93
C TYR A 106 -0.25 -3.56 -5.70
N ASP A 107 -0.67 -4.58 -4.96
CA ASP A 107 -1.42 -5.73 -5.48
C ASP A 107 -2.79 -5.73 -4.83
N LEU A 108 -3.87 -5.84 -5.62
CA LEU A 108 -5.19 -6.06 -5.04
C LEU A 108 -5.21 -7.41 -4.33
N PRO A 109 -5.78 -7.49 -3.11
CA PRO A 109 -5.88 -8.76 -2.42
C PRO A 109 -6.90 -9.67 -3.12
N GLN A 110 -6.70 -10.98 -3.01
CA GLN A 110 -7.64 -11.96 -3.55
C GLN A 110 -8.87 -12.11 -2.65
N ASP A 111 -8.69 -11.86 -1.34
CA ASP A 111 -9.76 -11.97 -0.35
C ASP A 111 -10.29 -10.56 -0.03
N PRO A 112 -11.61 -10.32 -0.21
CA PRO A 112 -12.21 -9.02 0.10
C PRO A 112 -12.02 -8.58 1.55
N GLU A 113 -11.98 -9.50 2.51
CA GLU A 113 -11.74 -9.15 3.91
C GLU A 113 -10.36 -8.54 4.09
N ASP A 114 -9.36 -9.02 3.35
CA ASP A 114 -8.01 -8.46 3.41
C ASP A 114 -7.99 -7.01 2.92
N TYR A 115 -8.82 -6.69 1.92
CA TYR A 115 -8.94 -5.30 1.45
C TYR A 115 -9.37 -4.38 2.58
N VAL A 116 -10.42 -4.75 3.33
CA VAL A 116 -10.93 -3.96 4.45
C VAL A 116 -9.89 -3.84 5.55
N HIS A 117 -9.20 -4.94 5.87
CA HIS A 117 -8.15 -4.93 6.89
C HIS A 117 -6.98 -4.02 6.51
N ARG A 118 -6.58 -4.05 5.23
CA ARG A 118 -5.49 -3.21 4.72
C ARG A 118 -5.83 -1.72 4.82
N ILE A 119 -6.96 -1.32 4.28
CA ILE A 119 -7.33 0.09 4.27
C ILE A 119 -7.68 0.60 5.67
N GLY A 120 -8.07 -0.28 6.58
CA GLY A 120 -8.32 0.06 7.97
C GLY A 120 -7.06 0.44 8.76
N ARG A 121 -5.88 0.36 8.16
CA ARG A 121 -4.64 0.86 8.78
C ARG A 121 -4.56 2.37 8.77
N THR A 122 -5.31 3.03 7.90
CA THR A 122 -5.40 4.49 7.86
C THR A 122 -6.74 4.97 8.42
N ALA A 123 -6.95 6.28 8.51
CA ALA A 123 -8.19 6.91 9.00
C ALA A 123 -8.56 6.49 10.44
N ARG A 124 -7.56 6.28 11.29
CA ARG A 124 -7.79 5.91 12.69
C ARG A 124 -7.87 7.13 13.59
N ALA A 125 -8.46 6.95 14.77
CA ALA A 125 -8.56 7.98 15.81
C ALA A 125 -9.26 9.25 15.33
N GLY A 126 -10.23 9.10 14.42
CA GLY A 126 -11.00 10.23 13.91
C GLY A 126 -10.34 10.97 12.74
N ALA A 127 -9.10 10.65 12.40
CA ALA A 127 -8.43 11.26 11.24
C ALA A 127 -8.92 10.63 9.94
N ALA A 128 -8.89 11.40 8.86
CA ALA A 128 -9.14 10.90 7.51
C ALA A 128 -7.89 10.19 6.99
N GLY A 129 -8.05 9.32 5.99
CA GLY A 129 -6.94 8.60 5.37
C GLY A 129 -7.24 8.27 3.92
N ASP A 130 -6.18 7.96 3.18
CA ASP A 130 -6.26 7.62 1.76
C ASP A 130 -5.85 6.18 1.51
N ALA A 131 -6.61 5.48 0.67
CA ALA A 131 -6.29 4.14 0.20
C ALA A 131 -6.28 4.16 -1.32
N ILE A 132 -5.13 3.84 -1.90
CA ILE A 132 -4.92 3.85 -3.34
C ILE A 132 -4.61 2.43 -3.78
N SER A 133 -5.38 1.91 -4.73
CA SER A 133 -5.23 0.54 -5.23
C SER A 133 -4.79 0.52 -6.68
N PHE A 134 -4.02 -0.51 -7.04
CA PHE A 134 -3.61 -0.77 -8.43
C PHE A 134 -4.29 -2.07 -8.90
N GLY A 135 -5.09 -1.96 -9.95
CA GLY A 135 -5.72 -3.10 -10.59
C GLY A 135 -4.98 -3.46 -11.87
N CYS A 136 -3.85 -4.14 -11.75
CA CYS A 136 -3.10 -4.58 -12.93
C CYS A 136 -3.77 -5.81 -13.57
N GLU A 137 -3.27 -6.23 -14.76
CA GLU A 137 -3.84 -7.34 -15.50
C GLU A 137 -3.98 -8.62 -14.67
N THR A 138 -3.04 -8.85 -13.75
CA THR A 138 -3.02 -10.07 -12.93
C THR A 138 -4.06 -10.04 -11.83
N TYR A 139 -4.26 -8.89 -11.18
CA TYR A 139 -5.06 -8.80 -9.96
C TYR A 139 -6.39 -8.07 -10.11
N ALA A 140 -6.65 -7.44 -11.26
CA ALA A 140 -7.91 -6.71 -11.46
C ALA A 140 -9.15 -7.60 -11.35
N ILE A 141 -9.00 -8.91 -11.55
CA ILE A 141 -10.10 -9.88 -11.46
C ILE A 141 -10.71 -9.92 -10.05
N SER A 142 -9.96 -9.51 -9.03
CA SER A 142 -10.46 -9.48 -7.64
C SER A 142 -11.40 -8.32 -7.37
N LEU A 143 -11.42 -7.30 -8.21
CA LEU A 143 -12.14 -6.05 -7.94
C LEU A 143 -13.65 -6.23 -7.77
N PRO A 144 -14.37 -7.02 -8.62
CA PRO A 144 -15.81 -7.17 -8.44
C PRO A 144 -16.21 -7.73 -7.07
N GLU A 145 -15.47 -8.71 -6.55
CA GLU A 145 -15.77 -9.29 -5.25
C GLU A 145 -15.50 -8.30 -4.12
N ILE A 146 -14.41 -7.51 -4.25
CA ILE A 146 -14.10 -6.47 -3.27
C ILE A 146 -15.21 -5.43 -3.22
N GLU A 147 -15.64 -4.94 -4.38
CA GLU A 147 -16.71 -3.94 -4.46
C GLU A 147 -18.04 -4.48 -3.94
N ALA A 148 -18.35 -5.75 -4.22
CA ALA A 148 -19.53 -6.37 -3.67
C ALA A 148 -19.48 -6.49 -2.15
N PHE A 149 -18.31 -6.81 -1.61
CA PHE A 149 -18.11 -6.96 -0.16
C PHE A 149 -18.25 -5.64 0.60
N ILE A 150 -17.65 -4.56 0.06
CA ILE A 150 -17.73 -3.25 0.71
C ILE A 150 -19.03 -2.50 0.38
N GLY A 151 -19.82 -3.00 -0.58
CA GLY A 151 -21.12 -2.43 -0.90
C GLY A 151 -21.07 -1.17 -1.74
N ARG A 152 -19.96 -0.89 -2.43
CA ARG A 152 -19.83 0.28 -3.29
C ARG A 152 -18.72 0.11 -4.32
N LYS A 153 -18.77 0.94 -5.35
CA LYS A 153 -17.71 1.02 -6.35
C LYS A 153 -16.55 1.85 -5.82
N ILE A 154 -15.32 1.42 -6.14
CA ILE A 154 -14.14 2.22 -5.83
C ILE A 154 -13.94 3.23 -6.96
N PRO A 155 -13.88 4.53 -6.67
CA PRO A 155 -13.68 5.54 -7.72
C PRO A 155 -12.40 5.30 -8.52
N VAL A 156 -12.53 5.36 -9.83
CA VAL A 156 -11.41 5.15 -10.75
C VAL A 156 -10.66 6.45 -10.94
N SER A 157 -9.34 6.41 -10.78
CA SER A 157 -8.45 7.51 -11.11
C SER A 157 -7.64 7.16 -12.34
N THR A 158 -7.24 8.19 -13.07
CA THR A 158 -6.43 8.02 -14.28
C THR A 158 -5.07 8.67 -14.10
N PHE A 159 -4.13 8.27 -14.93
CA PHE A 159 -2.78 8.83 -14.94
C PHE A 159 -2.29 8.97 -16.38
N ASP A 160 -1.35 9.87 -16.60
CA ASP A 160 -0.72 10.03 -17.91
C ASP A 160 0.44 9.04 -18.03
N HIS A 161 0.28 8.05 -18.92
CA HIS A 161 1.29 7.02 -19.14
C HIS A 161 2.65 7.59 -19.56
N ASN A 162 2.66 8.77 -20.18
CA ASN A 162 3.88 9.42 -20.64
C ASN A 162 4.54 10.28 -19.57
N ALA A 163 3.86 10.51 -18.45
CA ALA A 163 4.35 11.37 -17.37
C ALA A 163 4.87 10.58 -16.16
N LEU A 164 4.97 9.25 -16.27
CA LEU A 164 5.46 8.41 -15.18
C LEU A 164 6.96 8.62 -14.96
N MET A 165 7.37 8.54 -13.69
CA MET A 165 8.78 8.63 -13.34
C MET A 165 9.56 7.46 -13.93
N SER A 166 10.77 7.74 -14.40
CA SER A 166 11.71 6.71 -14.83
C SER A 166 12.34 6.04 -13.60
N ILE A 167 12.62 4.76 -13.74
CA ILE A 167 13.26 3.98 -12.69
C ILE A 167 14.67 3.52 -13.13
#